data_c8191ba3575fc94d1ba138adb24b9a08
#
_entry.id   c8191ba3575fc94d1ba138adb24b9a08
#
_cell.length_a   1.000
_cell.length_b   1.000
_cell.length_c   1.000
_cell.angle_alpha   90.00
_cell.angle_beta   90.00
_cell.angle_gamma   90.00
#
_symmetry.space_group_name_H-M   'P 1'
#
loop_
_entity.id
_entity.type
_entity.pdbx_description
1 polymer ?
#
loop_
_entity_poly.entity_id
_entity_poly.type
_entity_poly.pdbx_seq_one_letter_code
_entity_poly.pdbx_strand_id
1 'polypeptide(L)'
;VARRVRERIEALLPSRIGDLAAFIGNWRKAIHARLPEFASRRRFWERVVDGPIGAAVLAGHRDEAEVALRAIADPSAFAGVTRNGVEGHVTLVGAGPGDPDLLTVKALRALQDADVVFYDELVSPEILDRIRRDAARVPVGRRIGKPGIGQDAVNRLLIDAAREGRRAVRLKGGDGYV
;
A
#
# COMPACT_ATOMS: atom_id res chain seq x y z
N VAL A 1 10.50 -15.86 -23.72
CA VAL A 1 9.49 -15.19 -22.86
C VAL A 1 10.17 -14.17 -21.95
N ALA A 2 11.18 -14.55 -21.15
CA ALA A 2 11.83 -13.68 -20.17
C ALA A 2 12.39 -12.37 -20.76
N ARG A 3 13.05 -12.44 -21.93
CA ARG A 3 13.60 -11.26 -22.63
C ARG A 3 12.51 -10.24 -22.99
N ARG A 4 11.38 -10.68 -23.55
CA ARG A 4 10.27 -9.80 -23.92
C ARG A 4 9.57 -9.15 -22.70
N VAL A 5 9.49 -9.90 -21.59
CA VAL A 5 8.96 -9.34 -20.33
C VAL A 5 9.90 -8.27 -19.79
N ARG A 6 11.21 -8.53 -19.80
CA ARG A 6 12.21 -7.53 -19.41
C ARG A 6 12.11 -6.26 -20.26
N GLU A 7 12.10 -6.37 -21.60
CA GLU A 7 11.97 -5.24 -22.53
C GLU A 7 10.72 -4.40 -22.23
N ARG A 8 9.59 -5.04 -21.93
CA ARG A 8 8.35 -4.34 -21.55
C ARG A 8 8.47 -3.62 -20.21
N ILE A 9 9.09 -4.24 -19.21
CA ILE A 9 9.30 -3.62 -17.91
C ILE A 9 10.26 -2.43 -18.07
N GLU A 10 11.37 -2.60 -18.77
CA GLU A 10 12.36 -1.54 -19.00
C GLU A 10 11.75 -0.33 -19.73
N ALA A 11 10.83 -0.56 -20.68
CA ALA A 11 10.12 0.51 -21.39
C ALA A 11 9.13 1.30 -20.50
N LEU A 12 8.69 0.72 -19.39
CA LEU A 12 7.79 1.36 -18.43
C LEU A 12 8.53 2.12 -17.31
N LEU A 13 9.83 1.83 -17.14
CA LEU A 13 10.61 2.44 -16.08
C LEU A 13 11.21 3.77 -16.54
N PRO A 14 11.21 4.81 -15.69
CA PRO A 14 11.95 6.03 -15.96
C PRO A 14 13.44 5.73 -16.20
N SER A 15 14.07 6.40 -17.16
CA SER A 15 15.47 6.18 -17.53
C SER A 15 16.45 6.32 -16.34
N ARG A 16 16.10 7.13 -15.35
CA ARG A 16 16.91 7.38 -14.15
C ARG A 16 16.43 6.64 -12.91
N ILE A 17 15.67 5.56 -13.06
CA ILE A 17 15.18 4.77 -11.92
C ILE A 17 16.33 4.20 -11.08
N GLY A 18 17.47 3.90 -11.70
CA GLY A 18 18.71 3.49 -11.01
C GLY A 18 19.25 4.55 -10.07
N ASP A 19 19.19 5.83 -10.48
CA ASP A 19 19.61 6.97 -9.63
C ASP A 19 18.70 7.09 -8.41
N LEU A 20 17.40 6.92 -8.60
CA LEU A 20 16.42 6.92 -7.49
C LEU A 20 16.67 5.75 -6.53
N ALA A 21 16.92 4.57 -7.05
CA ALA A 21 17.25 3.40 -6.22
C ALA A 21 18.53 3.62 -5.41
N ALA A 22 19.58 4.18 -6.01
CA ALA A 22 20.83 4.51 -5.34
C ALA A 22 20.62 5.60 -4.26
N PHE A 23 19.83 6.63 -4.58
CA PHE A 23 19.47 7.69 -3.66
C PHE A 23 18.77 7.13 -2.41
N ILE A 24 17.76 6.28 -2.57
CA ILE A 24 17.05 5.59 -1.49
C ILE A 24 18.01 4.72 -0.69
N GLY A 25 18.90 3.97 -1.38
CA GLY A 25 19.89 3.09 -0.77
C GLY A 25 20.78 3.83 0.23
N ASN A 26 21.25 5.02 -0.11
CA ASN A 26 22.12 5.85 0.73
C ASN A 26 21.43 6.26 2.04
N TRP A 27 20.13 6.49 2.02
CA TRP A 27 19.36 6.94 3.16
C TRP A 27 18.71 5.81 3.97
N ARG A 28 18.68 4.59 3.40
CA ARG A 28 17.95 3.45 3.97
C ARG A 28 18.32 3.16 5.43
N LYS A 29 19.63 3.18 5.75
CA LYS A 29 20.12 2.89 7.11
C LYS A 29 19.70 3.97 8.10
N ALA A 30 19.81 5.25 7.71
CA ALA A 30 19.45 6.38 8.56
C ALA A 30 17.93 6.41 8.85
N ILE A 31 17.12 6.16 7.83
CA ILE A 31 15.66 6.12 7.99
C ILE A 31 15.23 4.88 8.79
N HIS A 32 15.91 3.73 8.62
CA HIS A 32 15.63 2.54 9.43
C HIS A 32 15.86 2.81 10.93
N ALA A 33 16.92 3.49 11.29
CA ALA A 33 17.20 3.86 12.67
C ALA A 33 16.17 4.82 13.27
N ARG A 34 15.59 5.70 12.44
CA ARG A 34 14.60 6.72 12.86
C ARG A 34 13.16 6.19 12.88
N LEU A 35 12.84 5.29 11.96
CA LEU A 35 11.52 4.67 11.81
C LEU A 35 11.64 3.15 11.96
N PRO A 36 11.69 2.63 13.19
CA PRO A 36 11.85 1.19 13.43
C PRO A 36 10.63 0.37 12.97
N GLU A 37 9.44 0.99 12.97
CA GLU A 37 8.22 0.34 12.53
C GLU A 37 8.18 0.20 11.00
N PHE A 38 7.89 -1.01 10.51
CA PHE A 38 7.89 -1.33 9.08
C PHE A 38 6.86 -0.49 8.29
N ALA A 39 5.63 -0.38 8.81
CA ALA A 39 4.55 0.33 8.13
C ALA A 39 4.85 1.84 7.97
N SER A 40 5.43 2.46 8.99
CA SER A 40 5.83 3.87 8.98
C SER A 40 6.98 4.12 7.99
N ARG A 41 7.97 3.24 7.98
CA ARG A 41 9.08 3.28 7.01
C ARG A 41 8.60 3.15 5.58
N ARG A 42 7.65 2.23 5.32
CA ARG A 42 7.09 2.02 4.01
C ARG A 42 6.37 3.27 3.52
N ARG A 43 5.46 3.85 4.33
CA ARG A 43 4.74 5.08 3.99
C ARG A 43 5.70 6.26 3.73
N PHE A 44 6.78 6.33 4.48
CA PHE A 44 7.82 7.32 4.24
C PHE A 44 8.43 7.15 2.84
N TRP A 45 8.83 5.93 2.47
CA TRP A 45 9.44 5.67 1.17
C TRP A 45 8.46 5.80 0.01
N GLU A 46 7.19 5.40 0.17
CA GLU A 46 6.14 5.65 -0.82
C GLU A 46 6.01 7.17 -1.09
N ARG A 47 5.95 7.99 -0.05
CA ARG A 47 5.91 9.45 -0.19
C ARG A 47 7.14 10.03 -0.87
N VAL A 48 8.31 9.48 -0.62
CA VAL A 48 9.56 9.91 -1.26
C VAL A 48 9.56 9.52 -2.73
N VAL A 49 9.19 8.28 -3.06
CA VAL A 49 9.23 7.74 -4.44
C VAL A 49 8.18 8.41 -5.32
N ASP A 50 6.94 8.51 -4.83
CA ASP A 50 5.80 9.00 -5.60
C ASP A 50 5.63 10.52 -5.50
N GLY A 51 6.44 11.17 -4.66
CA GLY A 51 6.37 12.58 -4.37
C GLY A 51 7.42 13.44 -5.09
N PRO A 52 7.49 14.73 -4.72
CA PRO A 52 8.39 15.69 -5.37
C PRO A 52 9.88 15.34 -5.23
N ILE A 53 10.27 14.63 -4.16
CA ILE A 53 11.67 14.22 -3.97
C ILE A 53 12.08 13.19 -5.02
N GLY A 54 11.25 12.17 -5.25
CA GLY A 54 11.49 11.17 -6.30
C GLY A 54 11.49 11.80 -7.68
N ALA A 55 10.53 12.70 -7.96
CA ALA A 55 10.48 13.45 -9.20
C ALA A 55 11.76 14.28 -9.42
N ALA A 56 12.28 14.95 -8.41
CA ALA A 56 13.52 15.73 -8.49
C ALA A 56 14.74 14.84 -8.82
N VAL A 57 14.86 13.67 -8.17
CA VAL A 57 15.93 12.70 -8.49
C VAL A 57 15.81 12.22 -9.93
N LEU A 58 14.62 11.87 -10.38
CA LEU A 58 14.37 11.41 -11.76
C LEU A 58 14.64 12.51 -12.79
N ALA A 59 14.43 13.78 -12.42
CA ALA A 59 14.78 14.94 -13.24
C ALA A 59 16.29 15.29 -13.22
N GLY A 60 17.07 14.69 -12.31
CA GLY A 60 18.50 14.94 -12.16
C GLY A 60 18.87 15.99 -11.11
N HIS A 61 17.91 16.51 -10.38
CA HIS A 61 18.09 17.54 -9.35
C HIS A 61 18.38 16.88 -7.98
N ARG A 62 19.46 16.10 -7.94
CA ARG A 62 19.80 15.28 -6.76
C ARG A 62 20.05 16.12 -5.50
N ASP A 63 20.71 17.27 -5.64
CA ASP A 63 21.04 18.12 -4.50
C ASP A 63 19.79 18.71 -3.85
N GLU A 64 18.80 19.12 -4.65
CA GLU A 64 17.51 19.59 -4.18
C GLU A 64 16.75 18.47 -3.45
N ALA A 65 16.76 17.26 -4.02
CA ALA A 65 16.16 16.09 -3.41
C ALA A 65 16.83 15.74 -2.07
N GLU A 66 18.15 15.87 -1.98
CA GLU A 66 18.92 15.64 -0.75
C GLU A 66 18.51 16.61 0.36
N VAL A 67 18.41 17.90 0.05
CA VAL A 67 17.95 18.94 0.99
C VAL A 67 16.52 18.68 1.45
N ALA A 68 15.61 18.39 0.51
CA ALA A 68 14.22 18.10 0.81
C ALA A 68 14.06 16.82 1.66
N LEU A 69 14.83 15.77 1.37
CA LEU A 69 14.79 14.54 2.15
C LEU A 69 15.31 14.79 3.58
N ARG A 70 16.38 15.54 3.76
CA ARG A 70 16.91 15.91 5.09
C ARG A 70 15.86 16.64 5.92
N ALA A 71 15.15 17.59 5.31
CA ALA A 71 14.10 18.35 5.97
C ALA A 71 12.97 17.46 6.49
N ILE A 72 12.49 16.50 5.68
CA ILE A 72 11.44 15.56 6.11
C ILE A 72 11.97 14.41 6.97
N ALA A 73 13.26 14.15 6.98
CA ALA A 73 13.91 13.13 7.82
C ALA A 73 14.34 13.69 9.19
N ASP A 74 14.16 14.98 9.46
CA ASP A 74 14.42 15.59 10.76
C ASP A 74 13.43 15.04 11.81
N PRO A 75 13.90 14.63 13.00
CA PRO A 75 13.02 14.17 14.08
C PRO A 75 11.93 15.17 14.48
N SER A 76 12.18 16.48 14.37
CA SER A 76 11.20 17.51 14.65
C SER A 76 10.06 17.54 13.63
N ALA A 77 10.34 17.22 12.37
CA ALA A 77 9.34 17.05 11.31
C ALA A 77 8.49 15.78 11.51
N PHE A 78 9.04 14.76 12.19
CA PHE A 78 8.32 13.54 12.57
C PHE A 78 7.49 13.67 13.84
N ALA A 79 7.75 14.65 14.69
CA ALA A 79 6.97 14.88 15.92
C ALA A 79 5.49 15.18 15.64
N GLY A 80 5.16 15.67 14.42
CA GLY A 80 3.79 15.81 13.92
C GLY A 80 3.26 14.59 13.12
N VAL A 81 4.10 13.60 12.82
CA VAL A 81 3.76 12.37 12.07
C VAL A 81 3.63 11.16 13.02
N THR A 82 3.59 11.41 14.32
CA THR A 82 3.21 10.36 15.29
C THR A 82 1.82 9.83 14.96
N ARG A 83 1.55 8.60 15.35
CA ARG A 83 0.34 7.76 15.16
C ARG A 83 -0.99 8.45 14.81
N ASN A 84 -1.13 9.75 15.07
CA ASN A 84 -2.34 10.56 14.89
C ASN A 84 -2.34 11.45 13.63
N GLY A 85 -1.28 11.45 12.81
CA GLY A 85 -1.17 12.35 11.64
C GLY A 85 -1.38 11.68 10.27
N VAL A 86 -1.46 10.36 10.23
CA VAL A 86 -1.85 9.64 9.02
C VAL A 86 -3.25 9.08 9.26
N GLU A 87 -4.25 9.78 8.73
CA GLU A 87 -5.62 9.26 8.74
C GLU A 87 -5.64 7.92 7.99
N GLY A 88 -5.85 6.85 8.74
CA GLY A 88 -6.22 5.57 8.14
C GLY A 88 -7.59 5.72 7.50
N HIS A 89 -7.84 4.94 6.47
CA HIS A 89 -9.14 4.94 5.79
C HIS A 89 -9.60 3.53 5.48
N VAL A 90 -10.90 3.40 5.28
CA VAL A 90 -11.52 2.16 4.85
C VAL A 90 -11.99 2.34 3.41
N THR A 91 -11.61 1.42 2.54
CA THR A 91 -12.11 1.34 1.17
C THR A 91 -12.97 0.09 1.02
N LEU A 92 -14.22 0.26 0.55
CA LEU A 92 -15.08 -0.85 0.19
C LEU A 92 -14.83 -1.22 -1.27
N VAL A 93 -14.58 -2.50 -1.54
CA VAL A 93 -14.29 -3.04 -2.87
C VAL A 93 -15.17 -4.24 -3.14
N GLY A 94 -15.90 -4.21 -4.25
CA GLY A 94 -16.57 -5.38 -4.81
C GLY A 94 -15.59 -6.16 -5.68
N ALA A 95 -15.53 -7.48 -5.48
CA ALA A 95 -14.66 -8.38 -6.24
C ALA A 95 -15.22 -8.72 -7.63
N GLY A 96 -16.47 -8.33 -7.91
CA GLY A 96 -17.16 -8.75 -9.14
C GLY A 96 -17.39 -10.26 -9.20
N PRO A 97 -17.53 -10.84 -10.39
CA PRO A 97 -17.86 -12.27 -10.57
C PRO A 97 -16.70 -13.23 -10.32
N GLY A 98 -15.51 -12.74 -9.96
CA GLY A 98 -14.35 -13.57 -9.62
C GLY A 98 -13.18 -13.47 -10.61
N ASP A 99 -13.38 -12.91 -11.79
CA ASP A 99 -12.31 -12.66 -12.76
C ASP A 99 -11.52 -11.40 -12.36
N PRO A 100 -10.21 -11.52 -12.11
CA PRO A 100 -9.38 -10.40 -11.72
C PRO A 100 -9.25 -9.32 -12.80
N ASP A 101 -9.48 -9.65 -14.07
CA ASP A 101 -9.41 -8.67 -15.17
C ASP A 101 -10.67 -7.79 -15.24
N LEU A 102 -11.72 -8.15 -14.49
CA LEU A 102 -12.92 -7.34 -14.32
C LEU A 102 -12.86 -6.39 -13.11
N LEU A 103 -11.78 -6.42 -12.35
CA LEU A 103 -11.56 -5.42 -11.31
C LEU A 103 -11.42 -4.02 -11.92
N THR A 104 -12.09 -3.05 -11.32
CA THR A 104 -11.82 -1.66 -11.71
C THR A 104 -10.38 -1.29 -11.39
N VAL A 105 -9.79 -0.38 -12.16
CA VAL A 105 -8.42 0.13 -11.86
C VAL A 105 -8.33 0.71 -10.44
N LYS A 106 -9.41 1.34 -9.95
CA LYS A 106 -9.50 1.86 -8.59
C LYS A 106 -9.47 0.74 -7.55
N ALA A 107 -10.20 -0.35 -7.78
CA ALA A 107 -10.18 -1.53 -6.91
C ALA A 107 -8.79 -2.17 -6.84
N LEU A 108 -8.16 -2.37 -8.01
CA LEU A 108 -6.80 -2.91 -8.09
C LEU A 108 -5.79 -2.06 -7.31
N ARG A 109 -5.83 -0.74 -7.49
CA ARG A 109 -4.97 0.18 -6.73
C ARG A 109 -5.22 0.08 -5.23
N ALA A 110 -6.48 0.06 -4.79
CA ALA A 110 -6.83 -0.08 -3.39
C ALA A 110 -6.27 -1.37 -2.78
N LEU A 111 -6.32 -2.50 -3.51
CA LEU A 111 -5.74 -3.79 -3.08
C LEU A 111 -4.21 -3.75 -3.02
N GLN A 112 -3.57 -3.04 -3.95
CA GLN A 112 -2.11 -2.89 -3.99
C GLN A 112 -1.58 -1.91 -2.94
N ASP A 113 -2.41 -0.95 -2.51
CA ASP A 113 -2.06 0.05 -1.49
C ASP A 113 -2.43 -0.39 -0.07
N ALA A 114 -3.26 -1.41 0.08
CA ALA A 114 -3.78 -1.84 1.38
C ALA A 114 -2.69 -2.26 2.38
N ASP A 115 -2.89 -1.94 3.65
CA ASP A 115 -2.14 -2.48 4.78
C ASP A 115 -2.79 -3.76 5.33
N VAL A 116 -4.13 -3.82 5.24
CA VAL A 116 -4.93 -4.97 5.64
C VAL A 116 -6.16 -5.09 4.74
N VAL A 117 -6.46 -6.31 4.33
CA VAL A 117 -7.65 -6.63 3.53
C VAL A 117 -8.51 -7.63 4.29
N PHE A 118 -9.73 -7.22 4.63
CA PHE A 118 -10.77 -8.06 5.20
C PHE A 118 -11.65 -8.57 4.07
N TYR A 119 -11.67 -9.89 3.84
CA TYR A 119 -12.29 -10.46 2.65
C TYR A 119 -13.30 -11.56 2.95
N ASP A 120 -14.27 -11.75 2.06
CA ASP A 120 -15.26 -12.81 2.11
C ASP A 120 -14.73 -14.11 1.48
N GLU A 121 -15.27 -15.22 1.90
CA GLU A 121 -14.97 -16.56 1.38
C GLU A 121 -15.25 -16.70 -0.13
N LEU A 122 -16.18 -15.89 -0.67
CA LEU A 122 -16.56 -15.92 -2.09
C LEU A 122 -15.58 -15.20 -3.01
N VAL A 123 -14.55 -14.56 -2.44
CA VAL A 123 -13.51 -13.89 -3.24
C VAL A 123 -12.57 -14.96 -3.80
N SER A 124 -12.38 -14.95 -5.13
CA SER A 124 -11.53 -15.93 -5.80
C SER A 124 -10.06 -15.79 -5.40
N PRO A 125 -9.29 -16.89 -5.40
CA PRO A 125 -7.85 -16.87 -5.13
C PRO A 125 -7.09 -15.91 -6.05
N GLU A 126 -7.49 -15.82 -7.32
CA GLU A 126 -6.86 -14.98 -8.34
C GLU A 126 -6.99 -13.49 -8.00
N ILE A 127 -8.11 -13.09 -7.38
CA ILE A 127 -8.30 -11.72 -6.87
C ILE A 127 -7.48 -11.51 -5.60
N LEU A 128 -7.43 -12.48 -4.70
CA LEU A 128 -6.59 -12.40 -3.50
C LEU A 128 -5.10 -12.26 -3.85
N ASP A 129 -4.65 -12.82 -4.97
CA ASP A 129 -3.28 -12.68 -5.46
C ASP A 129 -2.95 -11.27 -5.99
N ARG A 130 -3.97 -10.43 -6.27
CA ARG A 130 -3.78 -9.01 -6.60
C ARG A 130 -3.51 -8.14 -5.38
N ILE A 131 -3.78 -8.66 -4.18
CA ILE A 131 -3.43 -7.99 -2.92
C ILE A 131 -1.91 -7.98 -2.79
N ARG A 132 -1.37 -6.85 -2.37
CA ARG A 132 0.06 -6.72 -2.11
C ARG A 132 0.55 -7.81 -1.14
N ARG A 133 1.74 -8.37 -1.40
CA ARG A 133 2.26 -9.55 -0.70
C ARG A 133 2.43 -9.37 0.81
N ASP A 134 2.77 -8.16 1.24
CA ASP A 134 3.02 -7.82 2.65
C ASP A 134 1.79 -7.25 3.38
N ALA A 135 0.63 -7.13 2.70
CA ALA A 135 -0.62 -6.78 3.34
C ALA A 135 -1.18 -7.94 4.18
N ALA A 136 -1.72 -7.63 5.35
CA ALA A 136 -2.43 -8.60 6.15
C ALA A 136 -3.73 -9.02 5.43
N ARG A 137 -3.99 -10.33 5.33
CA ARG A 137 -5.20 -10.89 4.71
C ARG A 137 -6.03 -11.56 5.79
N VAL A 138 -7.20 -11.03 6.07
CA VAL A 138 -8.06 -11.47 7.17
C VAL A 138 -9.41 -11.96 6.61
N PRO A 139 -9.69 -13.26 6.64
CA PRO A 139 -10.99 -13.79 6.24
C PRO A 139 -12.04 -13.41 7.29
N VAL A 140 -13.15 -12.82 6.85
CA VAL A 140 -14.27 -12.39 7.71
C VAL A 140 -15.62 -12.98 7.26
N GLY A 141 -15.64 -13.69 6.13
CA GLY A 141 -16.83 -14.35 5.58
C GLY A 141 -17.30 -15.55 6.40
N ARG A 142 -18.50 -16.01 6.09
CA ARG A 142 -19.04 -17.28 6.64
C ARG A 142 -18.37 -18.45 5.92
N ARG A 143 -17.82 -19.40 6.66
CA ARG A 143 -17.42 -20.71 6.15
C ARG A 143 -18.56 -21.72 6.33
N ILE A 144 -18.68 -22.67 5.41
CA ILE A 144 -19.57 -23.81 5.57
C ILE A 144 -19.25 -24.49 6.92
N GLY A 145 -20.23 -24.58 7.81
CA GLY A 145 -20.07 -25.18 9.14
C GLY A 145 -19.44 -24.29 10.23
N LYS A 146 -19.10 -23.01 9.94
CA LYS A 146 -18.67 -22.04 10.97
C LYS A 146 -19.47 -20.75 10.83
N PRO A 147 -20.05 -20.22 11.93
CA PRO A 147 -20.67 -18.89 11.88
C PRO A 147 -19.60 -17.86 11.49
N GLY A 148 -19.89 -17.03 10.50
CA GLY A 148 -19.05 -15.89 10.17
C GLY A 148 -19.00 -14.89 11.32
N ILE A 149 -18.02 -14.01 11.30
CA ILE A 149 -18.01 -12.86 12.21
C ILE A 149 -19.22 -11.98 11.85
N GLY A 150 -20.02 -11.60 12.86
CA GLY A 150 -21.16 -10.70 12.62
C GLY A 150 -20.72 -9.37 12.01
N GLN A 151 -21.61 -8.71 11.26
CA GLN A 151 -21.27 -7.46 10.56
C GLN A 151 -20.71 -6.38 11.51
N ASP A 152 -21.23 -6.30 12.74
CA ASP A 152 -20.72 -5.36 13.75
C ASP A 152 -19.26 -5.63 14.14
N ALA A 153 -18.87 -6.89 14.21
CA ALA A 153 -17.49 -7.26 14.50
C ALA A 153 -16.57 -6.90 13.30
N VAL A 154 -17.02 -7.12 12.07
CA VAL A 154 -16.29 -6.69 10.85
C VAL A 154 -16.13 -5.17 10.83
N ASN A 155 -17.20 -4.43 11.14
CA ASN A 155 -17.16 -2.96 11.20
C ASN A 155 -16.16 -2.48 12.26
N ARG A 156 -16.11 -3.09 13.43
CA ARG A 156 -15.11 -2.77 14.48
C ARG A 156 -13.69 -3.00 13.98
N LEU A 157 -13.40 -4.15 13.38
CA LEU A 157 -12.07 -4.44 12.81
C LEU A 157 -11.63 -3.39 11.79
N LEU A 158 -12.54 -2.94 10.91
CA LEU A 158 -12.27 -1.91 9.92
C LEU A 158 -11.98 -0.55 10.58
N ILE A 159 -12.82 -0.17 11.56
CA ILE A 159 -12.67 1.09 12.30
C ILE A 159 -11.36 1.10 13.09
N ASP A 160 -11.03 0.01 13.76
CA ASP A 160 -9.81 -0.10 14.58
C ASP A 160 -8.58 -0.04 13.68
N ALA A 161 -8.58 -0.75 12.55
CA ALA A 161 -7.50 -0.65 11.58
C ALA A 161 -7.31 0.79 11.06
N ALA A 162 -8.41 1.49 10.75
CA ALA A 162 -8.32 2.90 10.31
C ALA A 162 -7.82 3.83 11.42
N ARG A 163 -8.28 3.64 12.67
CA ARG A 163 -7.79 4.41 13.83
C ARG A 163 -6.31 4.21 14.12
N GLU A 164 -5.78 3.03 13.78
CA GLU A 164 -4.35 2.74 13.81
C GLU A 164 -3.56 3.35 12.63
N GLY A 165 -4.22 4.14 11.79
CA GLY A 165 -3.62 4.78 10.63
C GLY A 165 -3.37 3.83 9.46
N ARG A 166 -4.03 2.65 9.42
CA ARG A 166 -3.89 1.69 8.32
C ARG A 166 -4.86 1.98 7.17
N ARG A 167 -4.43 1.68 5.97
CA ARG A 167 -5.29 1.61 4.78
C ARG A 167 -5.98 0.24 4.77
N ALA A 168 -7.21 0.20 5.26
CA ALA A 168 -8.00 -1.01 5.36
C ALA A 168 -8.90 -1.15 4.12
N VAL A 169 -8.95 -2.34 3.55
CA VAL A 169 -9.89 -2.68 2.46
C VAL A 169 -10.88 -3.72 2.97
N ARG A 170 -12.18 -3.47 2.77
CA ARG A 170 -13.23 -4.47 2.85
C ARG A 170 -13.50 -5.00 1.45
N LEU A 171 -13.06 -6.21 1.17
CA LEU A 171 -13.25 -6.88 -0.12
C LEU A 171 -14.43 -7.84 -0.02
N LYS A 172 -15.50 -7.55 -0.74
CA LYS A 172 -16.72 -8.35 -0.79
C LYS A 172 -16.76 -9.16 -2.08
N GLY A 173 -17.26 -10.39 -2.01
CA GLY A 173 -17.62 -11.17 -3.19
C GLY A 173 -18.80 -10.49 -3.92
N GLY A 174 -18.76 -10.42 -5.25
CA GLY A 174 -19.80 -9.76 -6.03
C GLY A 174 -19.79 -8.24 -5.87
N ASP A 175 -20.97 -7.66 -5.70
CA ASP A 175 -21.16 -6.22 -5.48
C ASP A 175 -20.72 -5.82 -4.06
N GLY A 176 -20.02 -4.71 -3.97
CA GLY A 176 -19.54 -4.15 -2.69
C GLY A 176 -20.65 -3.66 -1.76
N TYR A 177 -21.85 -3.41 -2.27
CA TYR A 177 -22.97 -2.82 -1.51
C TYR A 177 -24.12 -3.79 -1.20
N VAL A 178 -24.08 -5.01 -1.70
CA VAL A 178 -25.12 -6.03 -1.47
C VAL A 178 -24.75 -6.96 -0.31
#